data_ddfeb53f594294a305d8707c0a2bc961
#
_entry.id   ddfeb53f594294a305d8707c0a2bc961
#
_cell.length_a   1.000
_cell.length_b   1.000
_cell.length_c   1.000
_cell.angle_alpha   90.00
_cell.angle_beta   90.00
_cell.angle_gamma   90.00
#
_symmetry.space_group_name_H-M   'P 1'
#
loop_
_entity.id
_entity.type
_entity.pdbx_description
1 polymer ?
#
loop_
_entity_poly.entity_id
_entity_poly.type
_entity_poly.pdbx_seq_one_letter_code
_entity_poly.pdbx_strand_id
1 'polypeptide(L)'
;MKRALISNPPYNMGWNVPPFAQVQPRFAECYTVPPERNANYAFIMTGLEKHDRCVFLLPASVMSSNVKAEKEIRVWLIEKNFVEAVIICPDNMFESTGIGTCIIVLDKNKK
;
A
#
# COMPACT_ATOMS: atom_id res chain seq x y z
N MET A 1 11.98 3.94 19.58
CA MET A 1 11.33 5.10 18.94
C MET A 1 10.47 4.65 17.77
N LYS A 2 9.22 5.11 17.72
CA LYS A 2 8.33 4.81 16.60
C LYS A 2 8.69 5.68 15.41
N ARG A 3 8.70 5.09 14.23
CA ARG A 3 8.88 5.83 12.98
C ARG A 3 7.55 5.92 12.25
N ALA A 4 7.25 7.10 11.75
CA ALA A 4 6.02 7.35 11.01
C ALA A 4 6.35 7.86 9.61
N LEU A 5 5.53 7.47 8.64
CA LEU A 5 5.64 7.90 7.25
C LEU A 5 4.28 8.44 6.80
N ILE A 6 4.31 9.60 6.15
CA ILE A 6 3.14 10.13 5.44
C ILE A 6 3.56 10.25 3.98
N SER A 7 2.83 9.60 3.08
CA SER A 7 3.25 9.52 1.68
C SER A 7 2.08 9.71 0.73
N ASN A 8 2.33 10.46 -0.33
CA ASN A 8 1.42 10.63 -1.47
C ASN A 8 2.19 10.19 -2.72
N PRO A 9 2.37 8.87 -2.92
CA PRO A 9 3.16 8.37 -4.04
C PRO A 9 2.46 8.59 -5.37
N PRO A 10 3.20 8.53 -6.49
CA PRO A 10 2.58 8.57 -7.81
C PRO A 10 1.59 7.44 -7.99
N TYR A 11 0.41 7.73 -8.56
CA TYR A 11 -0.65 6.74 -8.71
C TYR A 11 -0.39 5.83 -9.92
N ASN A 12 -0.62 4.53 -9.72
CA ASN A 12 -0.61 3.53 -10.79
C ASN A 12 0.67 3.53 -11.64
N MET A 13 1.79 3.95 -11.05
CA MET A 13 3.06 3.98 -11.76
C MET A 13 3.64 2.57 -11.88
N GLY A 14 4.07 2.22 -13.10
CA GLY A 14 4.78 0.95 -13.30
C GLY A 14 6.15 0.97 -12.61
N TRP A 15 6.67 -0.21 -12.30
CA TRP A 15 7.98 -0.33 -11.67
C TRP A 15 8.69 -1.59 -12.16
N ASN A 16 10.01 -1.59 -12.02
CA ASN A 16 10.82 -2.74 -12.40
C ASN A 16 10.96 -3.68 -11.22
N VAL A 17 10.37 -4.86 -11.34
CA VAL A 17 10.44 -5.87 -10.29
C VAL A 17 11.84 -6.49 -10.32
N PRO A 18 12.63 -6.36 -9.24
CA PRO A 18 13.96 -6.94 -9.23
C PRO A 18 13.95 -8.46 -9.17
N PRO A 19 15.03 -9.13 -9.64
CA PRO A 19 15.15 -10.57 -9.48
C PRO A 19 15.08 -10.95 -7.99
N PHE A 20 14.41 -12.07 -7.70
CA PHE A 20 14.25 -12.56 -6.32
C PHE A 20 13.59 -11.56 -5.39
N ALA A 21 12.69 -10.72 -5.93
CA ALA A 21 11.99 -9.71 -5.12
C ALA A 21 11.25 -10.33 -3.94
N GLN A 22 10.70 -11.53 -4.10
CA GLN A 22 9.93 -12.18 -3.05
C GLN A 22 10.71 -12.45 -1.77
N VAL A 23 12.05 -12.44 -1.83
CA VAL A 23 12.87 -12.62 -0.62
C VAL A 23 13.48 -11.33 -0.10
N GLN A 24 13.18 -10.20 -0.74
CA GLN A 24 13.59 -8.91 -0.19
C GLN A 24 12.83 -8.63 1.10
N PRO A 25 13.46 -7.98 2.11
CA PRO A 25 12.81 -7.78 3.41
C PRO A 25 11.41 -7.17 3.33
N ARG A 26 11.20 -6.21 2.42
CA ARG A 26 9.91 -5.54 2.28
C ARG A 26 8.78 -6.46 1.83
N PHE A 27 9.09 -7.58 1.16
CA PHE A 27 8.10 -8.51 0.64
C PHE A 27 8.13 -9.88 1.30
N ALA A 28 9.19 -10.17 2.06
CA ALA A 28 9.46 -11.53 2.51
C ALA A 28 8.39 -12.11 3.41
N GLU A 29 7.82 -11.33 4.31
CA GLU A 29 6.78 -11.83 5.22
C GLU A 29 5.50 -12.20 4.48
N CYS A 30 5.11 -11.38 3.53
CA CYS A 30 3.92 -11.64 2.72
C CYS A 30 4.19 -12.71 1.66
N TYR A 31 5.43 -12.79 1.21
CA TYR A 31 5.89 -13.66 0.14
C TYR A 31 5.15 -13.43 -1.17
N THR A 32 4.62 -12.23 -1.33
CA THR A 32 3.89 -11.82 -2.55
C THR A 32 4.49 -10.51 -3.03
N VAL A 33 4.82 -10.45 -4.31
CA VAL A 33 5.41 -9.26 -4.92
C VAL A 33 4.31 -8.49 -5.63
N PRO A 34 4.20 -7.18 -5.37
CA PRO A 34 3.21 -6.35 -6.08
C PRO A 34 3.40 -6.41 -7.60
N PRO A 35 2.31 -6.26 -8.38
CA PRO A 35 2.40 -6.35 -9.83
C PRO A 35 3.23 -5.20 -10.42
N GLU A 36 3.95 -5.48 -11.50
CA GLU A 36 4.82 -4.47 -12.11
C GLU A 36 4.07 -3.34 -12.82
N ARG A 37 2.79 -3.55 -13.16
CA ARG A 37 2.03 -2.52 -13.85
C ARG A 37 1.64 -1.35 -12.96
N ASN A 38 1.60 -1.54 -11.63
CA ASN A 38 1.43 -0.42 -10.71
C ASN A 38 2.16 -0.68 -9.40
N ALA A 39 2.82 0.34 -8.89
CA ALA A 39 3.65 0.26 -7.69
C ALA A 39 2.90 0.61 -6.42
N ASN A 40 1.57 0.73 -6.45
CA ASN A 40 0.80 1.18 -5.28
C ASN A 40 1.13 0.35 -4.04
N TYR A 41 1.04 -0.97 -4.14
CA TYR A 41 1.35 -1.84 -3.00
C TYR A 41 2.84 -1.95 -2.72
N ALA A 42 3.69 -1.74 -3.73
CA ALA A 42 5.13 -1.69 -3.50
C ALA A 42 5.50 -0.51 -2.60
N PHE A 43 4.87 0.64 -2.77
CA PHE A 43 5.07 1.79 -1.88
C PHE A 43 4.60 1.46 -0.45
N ILE A 44 3.45 0.80 -0.31
CA ILE A 44 2.93 0.41 1.00
C ILE A 44 3.91 -0.51 1.72
N MET A 45 4.34 -1.57 1.06
CA MET A 45 5.20 -2.57 1.69
C MET A 45 6.59 -2.03 1.98
N THR A 46 7.11 -1.17 1.09
CA THR A 46 8.41 -0.52 1.31
C THR A 46 8.34 0.41 2.52
N GLY A 47 7.26 1.16 2.65
CA GLY A 47 7.07 2.05 3.81
C GLY A 47 6.97 1.27 5.10
N LEU A 48 6.21 0.17 5.10
CA LEU A 48 6.03 -0.66 6.29
C LEU A 48 7.30 -1.34 6.74
N GLU A 49 8.22 -1.64 5.83
CA GLU A 49 9.48 -2.26 6.21
C GLU A 49 10.26 -1.39 7.21
N LYS A 50 10.24 -0.08 7.00
CA LYS A 50 11.08 0.85 7.77
C LYS A 50 10.32 1.74 8.75
N HIS A 51 9.00 1.70 8.76
CA HIS A 51 8.19 2.57 9.59
C HIS A 51 7.14 1.76 10.32
N ASP A 52 6.88 2.12 11.56
CA ASP A 52 5.85 1.45 12.37
C ASP A 52 4.46 1.91 12.03
N ARG A 53 4.31 3.17 11.64
CA ARG A 53 3.02 3.76 11.30
C ARG A 53 3.14 4.47 9.96
N CYS A 54 2.20 4.17 9.06
CA CYS A 54 2.21 4.73 7.71
C CYS A 54 0.84 5.29 7.36
N VAL A 55 0.84 6.43 6.69
CA VAL A 55 -0.37 7.03 6.13
C VAL A 55 -0.11 7.23 4.64
N PHE A 56 -0.93 6.61 3.80
CA PHE A 56 -0.79 6.70 2.35
C PHE A 56 -2.04 7.30 1.73
N LEU A 57 -1.86 8.24 0.81
CA LEU A 57 -2.93 8.72 -0.06
C LEU A 57 -2.77 7.99 -1.40
N LEU A 58 -3.75 7.19 -1.77
CA LEU A 58 -3.67 6.29 -2.93
C LEU A 58 -4.98 6.30 -3.71
N PRO A 59 -4.97 5.81 -4.98
CA PRO A 59 -6.23 5.62 -5.70
C PRO A 59 -7.14 4.66 -4.94
N ALA A 60 -8.43 4.95 -4.94
CA ALA A 60 -9.39 4.09 -4.24
C ALA A 60 -9.42 2.67 -4.80
N SER A 61 -8.99 2.48 -6.03
CA SER A 61 -8.91 1.15 -6.66
C SER A 61 -8.02 0.17 -5.90
N VAL A 62 -7.09 0.64 -5.06
CA VAL A 62 -6.27 -0.27 -4.25
C VAL A 62 -7.13 -1.12 -3.32
N MET A 63 -8.31 -0.62 -2.95
CA MET A 63 -9.21 -1.33 -2.03
C MET A 63 -10.08 -2.36 -2.73
N SER A 64 -10.22 -2.26 -4.05
CA SER A 64 -11.15 -3.11 -4.81
C SER A 64 -10.50 -3.91 -5.93
N SER A 65 -9.20 -3.78 -6.13
CA SER A 65 -8.49 -4.47 -7.19
C SER A 65 -8.70 -5.99 -7.13
N ASN A 66 -8.97 -6.60 -8.28
CA ASN A 66 -9.10 -8.04 -8.42
C ASN A 66 -7.79 -8.71 -8.88
N VAL A 67 -6.71 -7.96 -9.00
CA VAL A 67 -5.39 -8.52 -9.31
C VAL A 67 -4.98 -9.45 -8.18
N LYS A 68 -4.62 -10.69 -8.52
CA LYS A 68 -4.36 -11.72 -7.52
C LYS A 68 -3.33 -11.30 -6.47
N ALA A 69 -2.20 -10.76 -6.91
CA ALA A 69 -1.15 -10.33 -5.98
C ALA A 69 -1.64 -9.24 -5.04
N GLU A 70 -2.42 -8.29 -5.54
CA GLU A 70 -2.95 -7.22 -4.70
C GLU A 70 -3.96 -7.72 -3.69
N LYS A 71 -4.80 -8.68 -4.07
CA LYS A 71 -5.73 -9.31 -3.12
C LYS A 71 -4.97 -10.05 -2.03
N GLU A 72 -3.93 -10.79 -2.38
CA GLU A 72 -3.12 -11.50 -1.40
C GLU A 72 -2.47 -10.56 -0.39
N ILE A 73 -1.96 -9.42 -0.87
CA ILE A 73 -1.34 -8.42 0.01
C ILE A 73 -2.38 -7.81 0.94
N ARG A 74 -3.59 -7.49 0.44
CA ARG A 74 -4.65 -6.97 1.30
C ARG A 74 -5.02 -7.95 2.41
N VAL A 75 -5.17 -9.23 2.06
CA VAL A 75 -5.46 -10.27 3.05
C VAL A 75 -4.36 -10.32 4.10
N TRP A 76 -3.10 -10.30 3.67
CA TRP A 76 -1.96 -10.32 4.57
C TRP A 76 -1.98 -9.13 5.55
N LEU A 77 -2.24 -7.92 5.04
CA LEU A 77 -2.31 -6.73 5.88
C LEU A 77 -3.40 -6.85 6.94
N ILE A 78 -4.55 -7.41 6.57
CA ILE A 78 -5.67 -7.60 7.49
C ILE A 78 -5.35 -8.70 8.50
N GLU A 79 -4.78 -9.81 8.07
CA GLU A 79 -4.43 -10.91 8.97
C GLU A 79 -3.39 -10.51 10.00
N LYS A 80 -2.45 -9.64 9.62
CA LYS A 80 -1.46 -9.10 10.54
C LYS A 80 -2.03 -8.02 11.44
N ASN A 81 -3.27 -7.61 11.21
CA ASN A 81 -3.92 -6.53 11.96
C ASN A 81 -3.19 -5.20 11.84
N PHE A 82 -2.62 -4.93 10.67
CA PHE A 82 -1.90 -3.68 10.44
C PHE A 82 -2.79 -2.52 9.99
N VAL A 83 -3.99 -2.82 9.47
CA VAL A 83 -4.88 -1.77 8.96
C VAL A 83 -5.61 -1.12 10.13
N GLU A 84 -5.33 0.16 10.36
CA GLU A 84 -5.99 0.93 11.41
C GLU A 84 -7.23 1.64 10.90
N ALA A 85 -7.15 2.23 9.72
CA ALA A 85 -8.28 2.96 9.15
C ALA A 85 -8.15 3.05 7.64
N VAL A 86 -9.29 3.12 6.96
CA VAL A 86 -9.37 3.43 5.54
C VAL A 86 -10.42 4.53 5.39
N ILE A 87 -10.02 5.64 4.80
CA ILE A 87 -10.89 6.79 4.61
C ILE A 87 -11.07 7.02 3.12
N ILE A 88 -12.31 6.88 2.64
CA ILE A 88 -12.62 7.14 1.24
C ILE A 88 -12.83 8.64 1.07
N CYS A 89 -12.07 9.24 0.16
CA CYS A 89 -12.14 10.67 -0.09
C CYS A 89 -13.19 11.00 -1.17
N PRO A 90 -13.77 12.21 -1.13
CA PRO A 90 -14.68 12.63 -2.21
C PRO A 90 -13.99 12.62 -3.57
N ASP A 91 -14.73 12.28 -4.62
CA ASP A 91 -14.18 12.18 -5.97
C ASP A 91 -13.52 13.45 -6.48
N ASN A 92 -14.00 14.60 -6.05
CA ASN A 92 -13.50 15.90 -6.53
C ASN A 92 -12.47 16.54 -5.59
N MET A 93 -11.91 15.78 -4.67
CA MET A 93 -10.96 16.33 -3.71
C MET A 93 -9.71 16.88 -4.37
N PHE A 94 -9.28 16.27 -5.49
CA PHE A 94 -8.12 16.72 -6.25
C PHE A 94 -8.58 17.01 -7.68
N GLU A 95 -8.71 18.28 -8.02
CA GLU A 95 -9.27 18.73 -9.29
C GLU A 95 -8.58 18.15 -10.52
N SER A 96 -7.28 17.93 -10.44
CA SER A 96 -6.50 17.56 -11.62
C SER A 96 -6.63 16.09 -12.01
N THR A 97 -7.16 15.23 -11.17
CA THR A 97 -7.11 13.79 -11.40
C THR A 97 -8.42 13.18 -11.85
N GLY A 98 -9.55 13.66 -11.34
CA GLY A 98 -10.83 13.00 -11.55
C GLY A 98 -10.90 11.58 -11.02
N ILE A 99 -9.88 11.13 -10.28
CA ILE A 99 -9.78 9.76 -9.77
C ILE A 99 -10.16 9.77 -8.29
N GLY A 100 -11.03 8.84 -7.88
CA GLY A 100 -11.36 8.65 -6.48
C GLY A 100 -10.12 8.21 -5.70
N THR A 101 -9.95 8.76 -4.51
CA THR A 101 -8.78 8.48 -3.66
C THR A 101 -9.22 7.95 -2.30
N CYS A 102 -8.27 7.34 -1.61
CA CYS A 102 -8.46 6.90 -0.24
C CYS A 102 -7.21 7.17 0.58
N ILE A 103 -7.40 7.32 1.88
CA ILE A 103 -6.30 7.41 2.83
C ILE A 103 -6.27 6.09 3.59
N ILE A 104 -5.12 5.44 3.57
CA ILE A 104 -4.91 4.18 4.29
C ILE A 104 -3.96 4.44 5.45
N VAL A 105 -4.41 4.11 6.65
CA VAL A 105 -3.60 4.24 7.86
C VAL A 105 -3.23 2.85 8.33
N LEU A 106 -1.93 2.60 8.42
CA LEU A 106 -1.38 1.31 8.84
C LEU A 106 -0.54 1.50 10.08
N ASP A 107 -0.61 0.56 11.01
CA ASP A 107 0.17 0.59 12.24
C ASP A 107 0.57 -0.84 12.60
N LYS A 108 1.88 -1.11 12.57
CA LYS A 108 2.42 -2.44 12.90
C LYS A 108 2.31 -2.77 14.38
N ASN A 109 2.12 -1.76 15.21
CA ASN A 109 1.99 -1.94 16.65
C ASN A 109 0.55 -1.90 17.13
N LYS A 110 -0.39 -1.94 16.22
CA LYS A 110 -1.81 -1.96 16.54
C LYS A 110 -2.16 -3.24 17.31
N LYS A 111 -3.00 -3.09 18.30
CA LYS A 111 -3.45 -4.23 19.12
C LYS A 111 -4.88 -4.60 18.87
#